data_c0d2190714240dddda54bf25ab9fff25
#
_entry.id   c0d2190714240dddda54bf25ab9fff25
#
_cell.length_a   1.000
_cell.length_b   1.000
_cell.length_c   1.000
_cell.angle_alpha   90.00
_cell.angle_beta   90.00
_cell.angle_gamma   90.00
#
_symmetry.space_group_name_H-M   'P 1'
#
loop_
_entity.id
_entity.type
_entity.pdbx_description
1 polymer ?
#
loop_
_entity_poly.entity_id
_entity_poly.type
_entity_poly.pdbx_seq_one_letter_code
_entity_poly.pdbx_strand_id
1 'polypeptide(L)'
;MANSTLTTQGLIDYARVFPWAIPVTGVAGYGLEPALSFANDVMQKIISQANPWKWNSNPVPVFYTQPYQQDYPTNISQNVMGWLESATLIDINNTQSPKPQPPVQCVARLLPVDYCGIPTEICWVPNTTAIFGTWPGPNETYTYPVTNSSNEGGPANNPVTAILDTNGNIQLVTTYGTTGTVEPTWPNAGATVGTQTTDGTVVWTLMDPNGVSIRLNALATNESQVFQITPIYQQKPPVISTLSQTFAPIPDDLGYLVKQGFMAYCSKIVDRQRFNEEFPQWLADIQEAMIGSDREPQEYSVYPAESLQGNGSTQPGGYSYPGWQGWSS
;
A
#
# COMPACT_ATOMS: atom_id res chain seq x y z
N MET A 1 7.44 -12.99 -6.52
CA MET A 1 8.81 -12.87 -7.07
C MET A 1 9.79 -12.89 -5.90
N ALA A 2 11.01 -13.45 -6.08
CA ALA A 2 12.04 -13.39 -5.04
C ALA A 2 12.64 -11.98 -5.02
N ASN A 3 12.88 -11.44 -3.81
CA ASN A 3 13.56 -10.16 -3.65
C ASN A 3 15.03 -10.26 -4.11
N SER A 4 15.58 -9.14 -4.53
CA SER A 4 16.95 -9.07 -5.03
C SER A 4 17.96 -9.60 -4.02
N THR A 5 18.82 -10.49 -4.48
CA THR A 5 20.02 -10.95 -3.76
C THR A 5 21.24 -10.06 -4.06
N LEU A 6 21.12 -9.17 -5.05
CA LEU A 6 22.18 -8.24 -5.44
C LEU A 6 22.46 -7.24 -4.31
N THR A 7 23.73 -7.03 -4.00
CA THR A 7 24.20 -6.08 -2.99
C THR A 7 25.02 -4.96 -3.60
N THR A 8 25.19 -3.86 -2.88
CA THR A 8 26.08 -2.77 -3.30
C THR A 8 27.53 -3.26 -3.46
N GLN A 9 28.00 -4.17 -2.60
CA GLN A 9 29.32 -4.79 -2.76
C GLN A 9 29.42 -5.56 -4.09
N GLY A 10 28.37 -6.33 -4.44
CA GLY A 10 28.32 -7.05 -5.72
C GLY A 10 28.36 -6.10 -6.93
N LEU A 11 27.76 -4.92 -6.85
CA LEU A 11 27.84 -3.90 -7.90
C LEU A 11 29.25 -3.32 -8.04
N ILE A 12 29.91 -3.05 -6.91
CA ILE A 12 31.28 -2.57 -6.89
C ILE A 12 32.23 -3.62 -7.54
N ASP A 13 32.08 -4.87 -7.16
CA ASP A 13 32.89 -5.96 -7.72
C ASP A 13 32.62 -6.15 -9.23
N TYR A 14 31.36 -6.00 -9.64
CA TYR A 14 30.99 -5.97 -11.05
C TYR A 14 31.65 -4.78 -11.79
N ALA A 15 31.59 -3.57 -11.21
CA ALA A 15 32.16 -2.38 -11.83
C ALA A 15 33.69 -2.45 -11.99
N ARG A 16 34.38 -3.11 -11.07
CA ARG A 16 35.84 -3.30 -11.12
C ARG A 16 36.34 -4.13 -12.30
N VAL A 17 35.46 -4.89 -12.93
CA VAL A 17 35.81 -5.64 -14.15
C VAL A 17 36.04 -4.71 -15.34
N PHE A 18 35.53 -3.50 -15.29
CA PHE A 18 35.62 -2.53 -16.38
C PHE A 18 36.80 -1.56 -16.15
N PRO A 19 37.73 -1.42 -17.13
CA PRO A 19 38.94 -0.60 -16.96
C PRO A 19 38.69 0.88 -16.68
N TRP A 20 37.51 1.36 -17.06
CA TRP A 20 37.10 2.76 -16.89
C TRP A 20 36.30 3.01 -15.60
N ALA A 21 35.93 1.95 -14.88
CA ALA A 21 35.22 2.13 -13.62
C ALA A 21 36.16 2.70 -12.55
N ILE A 22 35.73 3.79 -11.92
CA ILE A 22 36.49 4.40 -10.83
C ILE A 22 36.49 3.44 -9.63
N PRO A 23 37.54 3.46 -8.78
CA PRO A 23 37.44 2.90 -7.44
C PRO A 23 36.32 3.61 -6.69
N VAL A 24 35.14 2.98 -6.64
CA VAL A 24 33.91 3.53 -6.03
C VAL A 24 33.91 3.43 -4.50
N THR A 25 35.01 2.95 -3.93
CA THR A 25 35.23 2.91 -2.47
C THR A 25 36.71 3.16 -2.18
N GLY A 26 37.00 3.63 -0.95
CA GLY A 26 38.38 3.74 -0.48
C GLY A 26 39.08 5.03 -0.88
N VAL A 27 38.36 6.06 -1.32
CA VAL A 27 38.90 7.41 -1.39
C VAL A 27 39.12 7.90 0.04
N ALA A 28 40.34 8.24 0.39
CA ALA A 28 40.68 8.68 1.73
C ALA A 28 39.77 9.83 2.18
N GLY A 29 39.06 9.64 3.29
CA GLY A 29 38.14 10.61 3.87
C GLY A 29 36.66 10.47 3.48
N TYR A 30 36.29 9.62 2.50
CA TYR A 30 34.90 9.46 2.04
C TYR A 30 34.28 8.10 2.38
N GLY A 31 35.00 7.19 3.00
CA GLY A 31 34.48 5.90 3.43
C GLY A 31 33.89 5.05 2.30
N LEU A 32 32.57 4.85 2.31
CA LEU A 32 31.86 4.04 1.32
C LEU A 32 31.32 4.85 0.12
N GLU A 33 31.56 6.16 0.12
CA GLU A 33 31.17 7.03 -0.99
C GLU A 33 32.20 6.98 -2.14
N PRO A 34 31.78 7.18 -3.40
CA PRO A 34 30.42 7.52 -3.87
C PRO A 34 29.50 6.32 -4.11
N ALA A 35 29.92 5.09 -3.83
CA ALA A 35 29.17 3.88 -4.17
C ALA A 35 27.78 3.84 -3.54
N LEU A 36 27.63 4.25 -2.28
CA LEU A 36 26.33 4.28 -1.60
C LEU A 36 25.41 5.33 -2.22
N SER A 37 25.94 6.51 -2.58
CA SER A 37 25.15 7.54 -3.26
C SER A 37 24.63 7.04 -4.61
N PHE A 38 25.47 6.37 -5.41
CA PHE A 38 25.05 5.79 -6.69
C PHE A 38 24.00 4.69 -6.51
N ALA A 39 24.19 3.82 -5.52
CA ALA A 39 23.22 2.77 -5.21
C ALA A 39 21.86 3.36 -4.84
N ASN A 40 21.84 4.40 -4.02
CA ASN A 40 20.61 5.10 -3.63
C ASN A 40 19.96 5.82 -4.82
N ASP A 41 20.74 6.49 -5.67
CA ASP A 41 20.24 7.14 -6.88
C ASP A 41 19.59 6.14 -7.82
N VAL A 42 20.20 4.98 -8.03
CA VAL A 42 19.65 3.88 -8.84
C VAL A 42 18.35 3.36 -8.24
N MET A 43 18.35 3.06 -6.94
CA MET A 43 17.16 2.59 -6.22
C MET A 43 16.01 3.59 -6.36
N GLN A 44 16.30 4.87 -6.13
CA GLN A 44 15.31 5.92 -6.25
C GLN A 44 14.77 6.05 -7.67
N LYS A 45 15.63 6.00 -8.69
CA LYS A 45 15.20 6.12 -10.09
C LYS A 45 14.34 4.96 -10.56
N ILE A 46 14.64 3.74 -10.14
CA ILE A 46 13.83 2.57 -10.49
C ILE A 46 12.48 2.62 -9.78
N ILE A 47 12.45 2.85 -8.47
CA ILE A 47 11.21 2.75 -7.67
C ILE A 47 10.30 3.98 -7.86
N SER A 48 10.87 5.19 -7.96
CA SER A 48 10.09 6.44 -8.05
C SER A 48 9.62 6.77 -9.48
N GLN A 49 9.17 5.78 -10.23
CA GLN A 49 8.54 6.01 -11.53
C GLN A 49 7.11 6.53 -11.39
N ALA A 50 6.62 7.21 -12.42
CA ALA A 50 5.25 7.74 -12.43
C ALA A 50 4.18 6.65 -12.45
N ASN A 51 4.49 5.50 -13.05
CA ASN A 51 3.60 4.35 -13.08
C ASN A 51 3.93 3.39 -11.93
N PRO A 52 2.94 2.66 -11.38
CA PRO A 52 3.18 1.71 -10.32
C PRO A 52 3.89 0.45 -10.83
N TRP A 53 4.82 -0.04 -10.03
CA TRP A 53 5.39 -1.36 -10.24
C TRP A 53 4.52 -2.43 -9.58
N LYS A 54 4.07 -3.44 -10.31
CA LYS A 54 3.25 -4.53 -9.73
C LYS A 54 3.95 -5.24 -8.57
N TRP A 55 5.26 -5.43 -8.66
CA TRP A 55 6.03 -6.06 -7.57
C TRP A 55 6.19 -5.16 -6.34
N ASN A 56 5.95 -3.85 -6.46
CA ASN A 56 6.01 -2.88 -5.36
C ASN A 56 4.63 -2.54 -4.80
N SER A 57 3.56 -3.15 -5.33
CA SER A 57 2.19 -2.99 -4.82
C SER A 57 2.00 -3.79 -3.55
N ASN A 58 1.75 -3.11 -2.44
CA ASN A 58 1.63 -3.71 -1.13
C ASN A 58 0.24 -3.43 -0.54
N PRO A 59 -0.42 -4.43 0.06
CA PRO A 59 -1.69 -4.20 0.72
C PRO A 59 -1.51 -3.44 2.03
N VAL A 60 -2.35 -2.44 2.27
CA VAL A 60 -2.59 -1.91 3.61
C VAL A 60 -3.49 -2.91 4.35
N PRO A 61 -3.33 -3.11 5.66
CA PRO A 61 -4.29 -3.91 6.43
C PRO A 61 -5.72 -3.46 6.17
N VAL A 62 -6.59 -4.45 5.90
CA VAL A 62 -8.02 -4.22 5.66
C VAL A 62 -8.64 -3.59 6.91
N PHE A 63 -9.45 -2.57 6.73
CA PHE A 63 -10.22 -1.97 7.81
C PHE A 63 -11.69 -1.75 7.40
N TYR A 64 -12.52 -1.54 8.41
CA TYR A 64 -13.94 -1.30 8.24
C TYR A 64 -14.28 0.12 8.68
N THR A 65 -15.13 0.81 7.92
CA THR A 65 -15.58 2.14 8.32
C THR A 65 -16.32 2.07 9.66
N GLN A 66 -16.04 3.04 10.51
CA GLN A 66 -16.67 3.18 11.82
C GLN A 66 -17.42 4.52 11.87
N PRO A 67 -18.52 4.61 12.64
CA PRO A 67 -19.24 5.84 12.80
C PRO A 67 -18.33 6.98 13.29
N TYR A 68 -18.41 8.11 12.64
CA TYR A 68 -17.68 9.35 12.98
C TYR A 68 -16.16 9.25 13.02
N GLN A 69 -15.56 8.15 12.51
CA GLN A 69 -14.12 7.98 12.39
C GLN A 69 -13.65 8.34 10.99
N GLN A 70 -12.69 9.26 10.89
CA GLN A 70 -12.09 9.70 9.64
C GLN A 70 -10.76 9.00 9.34
N ASP A 71 -9.93 8.84 10.36
CA ASP A 71 -8.56 8.36 10.25
C ASP A 71 -8.42 6.95 10.82
N TYR A 72 -7.83 6.06 10.01
CA TYR A 72 -7.62 4.64 10.33
C TYR A 72 -6.13 4.37 10.44
N PRO A 73 -5.57 4.27 11.65
CA PRO A 73 -4.13 4.11 11.84
C PRO A 73 -3.63 2.76 11.35
N THR A 74 -2.44 2.77 10.79
CA THR A 74 -1.71 1.57 10.39
C THR A 74 -0.34 1.55 11.05
N ASN A 75 0.33 0.38 11.06
CA ASN A 75 1.72 0.25 11.50
C ASN A 75 2.72 0.41 10.33
N ILE A 76 2.27 0.92 9.19
CA ILE A 76 3.15 1.21 8.07
C ILE A 76 3.87 2.51 8.35
N SER A 77 5.19 2.45 8.43
CA SER A 77 6.02 3.63 8.68
C SER A 77 5.91 4.65 7.55
N GLN A 78 5.93 5.95 7.91
CA GLN A 78 6.02 7.07 6.96
C GLN A 78 7.23 6.95 6.02
N ASN A 79 8.30 6.28 6.46
CA ASN A 79 9.49 6.06 5.65
C ASN A 79 9.31 4.97 4.59
N VAL A 80 8.29 4.13 4.75
CA VAL A 80 7.96 3.03 3.84
C VAL A 80 6.83 3.43 2.89
N MET A 81 5.81 4.14 3.38
CA MET A 81 4.67 4.58 2.59
C MET A 81 5.11 5.58 1.53
N GLY A 82 4.98 5.22 0.26
CA GLY A 82 5.19 6.13 -0.88
C GLY A 82 3.90 6.87 -1.20
N TRP A 83 3.02 6.21 -1.92
CA TRP A 83 1.72 6.76 -2.33
C TRP A 83 0.69 5.64 -2.44
N LEU A 84 -0.58 5.99 -2.26
CA LEU A 84 -1.69 5.07 -2.44
C LEU A 84 -1.95 4.88 -3.94
N GLU A 85 -1.92 3.63 -4.38
CA GLU A 85 -2.11 3.25 -5.77
C GLU A 85 -3.58 3.10 -6.12
N SER A 86 -4.28 2.34 -5.30
CA SER A 86 -5.70 2.03 -5.49
C SER A 86 -6.35 1.66 -4.17
N ALA A 87 -7.67 1.68 -4.14
CA ALA A 87 -8.43 1.12 -3.04
C ALA A 87 -9.74 0.51 -3.53
N THR A 88 -10.09 -0.63 -2.96
CA THR A 88 -11.39 -1.25 -3.18
C THR A 88 -12.31 -0.98 -2.01
N LEU A 89 -13.57 -0.71 -2.33
CA LEU A 89 -14.64 -0.49 -1.37
C LEU A 89 -15.69 -1.57 -1.56
N ILE A 90 -16.02 -2.29 -0.50
CA ILE A 90 -17.00 -3.36 -0.52
C ILE A 90 -18.07 -3.05 0.52
N ASP A 91 -19.34 -2.97 0.12
CA ASP A 91 -20.46 -2.91 1.02
C ASP A 91 -20.70 -4.31 1.62
N ILE A 92 -20.40 -4.46 2.91
CA ILE A 92 -20.56 -5.73 3.61
C ILE A 92 -21.96 -5.98 4.15
N ASN A 93 -22.82 -4.95 4.18
CA ASN A 93 -24.19 -5.06 4.71
C ASN A 93 -25.18 -5.59 3.66
N ASN A 94 -24.75 -5.78 2.43
CA ASN A 94 -25.63 -6.35 1.43
C ASN A 94 -25.81 -7.86 1.65
N THR A 95 -27.00 -8.24 2.11
CA THR A 95 -27.34 -9.57 2.60
C THR A 95 -27.25 -10.71 1.56
N GLN A 96 -27.14 -10.40 0.29
CA GLN A 96 -27.12 -11.43 -0.76
C GLN A 96 -25.72 -11.67 -1.35
N SER A 97 -24.86 -10.70 -1.30
CA SER A 97 -23.46 -10.79 -1.75
C SER A 97 -22.74 -9.49 -1.41
N PRO A 98 -21.50 -9.51 -0.89
CA PRO A 98 -20.71 -8.29 -0.78
C PRO A 98 -20.70 -7.57 -2.12
N LYS A 99 -21.21 -6.35 -2.16
CA LYS A 99 -21.36 -5.61 -3.41
C LYS A 99 -20.19 -4.67 -3.62
N PRO A 100 -19.35 -4.89 -4.63
CA PRO A 100 -18.31 -3.94 -4.99
C PRO A 100 -18.94 -2.58 -5.29
N GLN A 101 -18.36 -1.54 -4.71
CA GLN A 101 -18.70 -0.15 -5.00
C GLN A 101 -17.74 0.39 -6.08
N PRO A 102 -18.04 1.54 -6.69
CA PRO A 102 -17.08 2.20 -7.56
C PRO A 102 -15.70 2.34 -6.88
N PRO A 103 -14.60 2.27 -7.62
CA PRO A 103 -13.25 2.44 -7.06
C PRO A 103 -13.13 3.77 -6.31
N VAL A 104 -12.51 3.73 -5.14
CA VAL A 104 -12.22 4.93 -4.38
C VAL A 104 -10.99 5.60 -5.00
N GLN A 105 -11.05 6.91 -5.20
CA GLN A 105 -9.96 7.67 -5.75
C GLN A 105 -8.87 7.90 -4.69
N CYS A 106 -7.64 7.50 -4.99
CA CYS A 106 -6.48 7.83 -4.17
C CYS A 106 -5.96 9.23 -4.54
N VAL A 107 -5.85 10.11 -3.56
CA VAL A 107 -5.42 11.50 -3.78
C VAL A 107 -4.22 11.86 -2.92
N ALA A 108 -3.35 12.72 -3.43
CA ALA A 108 -2.17 13.19 -2.70
C ALA A 108 -2.46 14.40 -1.79
N ARG A 109 -3.60 15.07 -2.00
CA ARG A 109 -4.00 16.23 -1.17
C ARG A 109 -4.57 15.78 0.17
N LEU A 110 -4.41 16.60 1.20
CA LEU A 110 -5.09 16.39 2.46
C LEU A 110 -6.60 16.52 2.26
N LEU A 111 -7.34 15.52 2.70
CA LEU A 111 -8.79 15.49 2.61
C LEU A 111 -9.41 16.14 3.83
N PRO A 112 -10.27 17.18 3.67
CA PRO A 112 -11.18 17.61 4.73
C PRO A 112 -12.31 16.59 4.88
N VAL A 113 -13.02 16.65 5.99
CA VAL A 113 -14.32 15.98 6.11
C VAL A 113 -15.36 16.85 5.42
N ASP A 114 -15.89 16.39 4.31
CA ASP A 114 -16.82 17.17 3.50
C ASP A 114 -18.29 16.77 3.77
N TYR A 115 -18.55 15.51 4.06
CA TYR A 115 -19.91 15.00 4.23
C TYR A 115 -19.94 13.68 5.01
N CYS A 116 -21.16 13.24 5.36
CA CYS A 116 -21.41 11.90 5.89
C CYS A 116 -21.93 11.00 4.76
N GLY A 117 -21.38 9.80 4.62
CA GLY A 117 -21.85 8.86 3.59
C GLY A 117 -20.74 7.94 3.05
N ILE A 118 -20.87 7.59 1.77
CA ILE A 118 -19.94 6.67 1.11
C ILE A 118 -18.63 7.39 0.79
N PRO A 119 -17.46 6.88 1.23
CA PRO A 119 -16.17 7.43 0.85
C PRO A 119 -15.95 7.32 -0.66
N THR A 120 -15.55 8.41 -1.28
CA THR A 120 -15.20 8.46 -2.70
C THR A 120 -13.74 8.76 -2.95
N GLU A 121 -13.06 9.34 -1.94
CA GLU A 121 -11.64 9.66 -1.99
C GLU A 121 -10.96 9.23 -0.69
N ILE A 122 -9.72 8.79 -0.82
CA ILE A 122 -8.84 8.48 0.31
C ILE A 122 -7.46 9.12 0.12
N CYS A 123 -6.83 9.47 1.22
CA CYS A 123 -5.40 9.83 1.27
C CYS A 123 -4.74 9.17 2.47
N TRP A 124 -3.43 9.24 2.55
CA TRP A 124 -2.72 8.90 3.78
C TRP A 124 -2.23 10.18 4.48
N VAL A 125 -2.18 10.12 5.80
CA VAL A 125 -1.66 11.20 6.65
C VAL A 125 -0.72 10.60 7.71
N PRO A 126 0.29 11.34 8.16
CA PRO A 126 1.07 10.90 9.32
C PRO A 126 0.19 10.69 10.55
N ASN A 127 0.45 9.64 11.33
CA ASN A 127 -0.28 9.40 12.58
C ASN A 127 -0.20 10.59 13.55
N THR A 128 0.88 11.38 13.48
CA THR A 128 1.04 12.61 14.28
C THR A 128 0.09 13.75 13.90
N THR A 129 -0.53 13.69 12.72
CA THR A 129 -1.50 14.69 12.24
C THR A 129 -2.90 14.11 12.02
N ALA A 130 -3.07 12.83 12.27
CA ALA A 130 -4.36 12.15 12.21
C ALA A 130 -5.25 12.56 13.39
N ILE A 131 -6.55 12.45 13.20
CA ILE A 131 -7.56 12.78 14.19
C ILE A 131 -8.07 11.49 14.82
N PHE A 132 -7.84 11.34 16.10
CA PHE A 132 -8.28 10.20 16.89
C PHE A 132 -9.29 10.64 17.96
N GLY A 133 -10.12 9.70 18.38
CA GLY A 133 -11.02 9.91 19.52
C GLY A 133 -10.29 9.89 20.86
N THR A 134 -11.08 9.89 21.91
CA THR A 134 -10.63 9.65 23.29
C THR A 134 -11.28 8.37 23.81
N TRP A 135 -10.81 7.85 24.94
CA TRP A 135 -11.47 6.70 25.57
C TRP A 135 -12.99 6.93 25.73
N PRO A 136 -13.83 6.02 25.24
CA PRO A 136 -15.26 6.27 25.09
C PRO A 136 -16.03 6.30 26.42
N GLY A 137 -15.45 5.78 27.47
CA GLY A 137 -16.10 5.66 28.76
C GLY A 137 -16.35 4.20 29.19
N PRO A 138 -16.97 4.03 30.36
CA PRO A 138 -17.24 2.70 30.92
C PRO A 138 -18.44 2.01 30.26
N ASN A 139 -18.33 0.68 30.11
CA ASN A 139 -19.39 -0.19 29.57
C ASN A 139 -19.84 0.12 28.14
N GLU A 140 -18.99 0.80 27.37
CA GLU A 140 -19.25 1.01 25.95
C GLU A 140 -18.97 -0.27 25.16
N THR A 141 -19.85 -0.59 24.22
CA THR A 141 -19.78 -1.85 23.49
C THR A 141 -19.31 -1.62 22.06
N TYR A 142 -18.24 -2.30 21.71
CA TYR A 142 -17.74 -2.44 20.35
C TYR A 142 -18.26 -3.73 19.74
N THR A 143 -19.06 -3.64 18.71
CA THR A 143 -19.51 -4.78 17.95
C THR A 143 -18.69 -4.92 16.67
N TYR A 144 -18.26 -6.13 16.36
CA TYR A 144 -17.66 -6.40 15.06
C TYR A 144 -18.68 -6.02 13.98
N PRO A 145 -18.26 -5.41 12.85
CA PRO A 145 -19.17 -5.14 11.75
C PRO A 145 -19.70 -6.47 11.22
N VAL A 146 -20.84 -6.88 11.76
CA VAL A 146 -21.50 -8.12 11.37
C VAL A 146 -22.28 -7.82 10.09
N THR A 147 -22.10 -8.65 9.09
CA THR A 147 -23.04 -8.76 7.98
C THR A 147 -24.39 -9.19 8.56
N ASN A 148 -25.27 -8.26 8.85
CA ASN A 148 -26.57 -8.59 9.39
C ASN A 148 -27.48 -9.10 8.27
N SER A 149 -27.98 -10.31 8.47
CA SER A 149 -29.03 -10.91 7.65
C SER A 149 -30.43 -10.30 7.89
N SER A 150 -30.55 -9.36 8.80
CA SER A 150 -31.77 -8.61 9.07
C SER A 150 -31.50 -7.12 8.88
N ASN A 151 -32.33 -6.43 8.10
CA ASN A 151 -32.27 -5.04 7.69
C ASN A 151 -32.16 -3.97 8.79
N GLU A 152 -31.71 -4.31 9.96
CA GLU A 152 -31.65 -3.45 11.12
C GLU A 152 -30.23 -3.45 11.70
N GLY A 153 -29.51 -2.40 11.39
CA GLY A 153 -28.34 -2.05 12.15
C GLY A 153 -27.04 -2.20 11.38
N GLY A 154 -26.64 -1.09 10.80
CA GLY A 154 -25.23 -0.75 10.80
C GLY A 154 -24.68 -0.86 12.23
N PRO A 155 -23.38 -0.68 12.45
CA PRO A 155 -22.78 -0.77 13.79
C PRO A 155 -23.48 0.25 14.69
N ALA A 156 -24.49 -0.21 15.40
CA ALA A 156 -25.27 0.63 16.30
C ALA A 156 -24.30 1.20 17.33
N ASN A 157 -24.09 2.51 17.27
CA ASN A 157 -23.36 3.27 18.29
C ASN A 157 -21.96 2.77 18.65
N ASN A 158 -21.23 2.18 17.71
CA ASN A 158 -19.83 1.87 17.97
C ASN A 158 -19.06 3.16 18.21
N PRO A 159 -18.34 3.29 19.33
CA PRO A 159 -17.39 4.37 19.51
C PRO A 159 -16.27 4.28 18.47
N VAL A 160 -15.54 5.37 18.28
CA VAL A 160 -14.36 5.35 17.41
C VAL A 160 -13.37 4.28 17.86
N THR A 161 -12.87 3.46 16.93
CA THR A 161 -11.96 2.35 17.26
C THR A 161 -10.51 2.78 17.41
N ALA A 162 -10.17 4.01 17.03
CA ALA A 162 -8.83 4.58 17.18
C ALA A 162 -8.89 5.80 18.11
N ILE A 163 -8.14 5.76 19.20
CA ILE A 163 -8.12 6.81 20.22
C ILE A 163 -6.70 7.27 20.53
N LEU A 164 -6.60 8.47 21.10
CA LEU A 164 -5.39 8.93 21.77
C LEU A 164 -5.60 8.70 23.27
N ASP A 165 -4.73 7.90 23.90
CA ASP A 165 -4.79 7.62 25.32
C ASP A 165 -4.25 8.79 26.17
N THR A 166 -4.41 8.70 27.48
CA THR A 166 -3.94 9.75 28.43
C THR A 166 -2.43 9.93 28.46
N ASN A 167 -1.66 8.98 27.93
CA ASN A 167 -0.20 9.05 27.78
C ASN A 167 0.23 9.60 26.40
N GLY A 168 -0.74 9.94 25.53
CA GLY A 168 -0.50 10.45 24.18
C GLY A 168 -0.15 9.37 23.16
N ASN A 169 -0.42 8.09 23.44
CA ASN A 169 -0.22 7.00 22.51
C ASN A 169 -1.50 6.72 21.70
N ILE A 170 -1.34 6.24 20.48
CA ILE A 170 -2.44 5.85 19.61
C ILE A 170 -2.82 4.40 19.92
N GLN A 171 -4.04 4.18 20.31
CA GLN A 171 -4.60 2.87 20.62
C GLN A 171 -5.66 2.50 19.58
N LEU A 172 -5.59 1.28 19.04
CA LEU A 172 -6.56 0.74 18.10
C LEU A 172 -7.25 -0.48 18.71
N VAL A 173 -8.57 -0.55 18.62
CA VAL A 173 -9.33 -1.74 19.00
C VAL A 173 -8.99 -2.90 18.07
N THR A 174 -8.44 -3.97 18.62
CA THR A 174 -8.11 -5.19 17.87
C THR A 174 -8.95 -6.38 18.27
N THR A 175 -9.54 -6.33 19.48
CA THR A 175 -10.57 -7.29 19.91
C THR A 175 -11.80 -6.51 20.35
N TYR A 176 -12.91 -6.82 19.75
CA TYR A 176 -14.19 -6.18 20.02
C TYR A 176 -14.82 -6.77 21.29
N GLY A 177 -15.63 -5.98 21.99
CA GLY A 177 -16.21 -6.34 23.25
C GLY A 177 -16.78 -5.14 23.99
N THR A 178 -16.88 -5.23 25.31
CA THR A 178 -17.38 -4.13 26.17
C THR A 178 -16.22 -3.61 27.04
N THR A 179 -16.05 -2.28 27.06
CA THR A 179 -15.05 -1.62 27.91
C THR A 179 -15.30 -1.87 29.39
N GLY A 180 -14.25 -1.77 30.18
CA GLY A 180 -14.34 -1.89 31.63
C GLY A 180 -15.15 -0.78 32.29
N THR A 181 -15.29 -0.85 33.59
CA THR A 181 -16.01 0.16 34.39
C THR A 181 -15.16 1.40 34.69
N VAL A 182 -13.86 1.32 34.44
CA VAL A 182 -12.88 2.40 34.63
C VAL A 182 -11.89 2.39 33.46
N GLU A 183 -11.34 3.55 33.15
CA GLU A 183 -10.29 3.66 32.14
C GLU A 183 -9.11 2.75 32.48
N PRO A 184 -8.60 1.96 31.53
CA PRO A 184 -7.48 1.05 31.77
C PRO A 184 -6.19 1.83 32.00
N THR A 185 -5.21 1.16 32.60
CA THR A 185 -3.85 1.71 32.69
C THR A 185 -3.16 1.56 31.34
N TRP A 186 -2.95 2.67 30.68
CA TRP A 186 -2.31 2.71 29.36
C TRP A 186 -0.79 2.50 29.44
N PRO A 187 -0.19 1.95 28.39
CA PRO A 187 1.26 1.85 28.28
C PRO A 187 1.94 3.23 28.36
N ASN A 188 3.10 3.30 28.98
CA ASN A 188 3.87 4.54 29.04
C ASN A 188 4.27 5.03 27.64
N ALA A 189 4.53 6.33 27.52
CA ALA A 189 5.09 6.88 26.29
C ALA A 189 6.41 6.15 25.93
N GLY A 190 6.54 5.74 24.67
CA GLY A 190 7.69 4.97 24.19
C GLY A 190 7.60 3.46 24.42
N ALA A 191 6.45 2.93 24.87
CA ALA A 191 6.21 1.49 24.89
C ALA A 191 6.33 0.87 23.49
N THR A 192 6.58 -0.44 23.44
CA THR A 192 6.76 -1.17 22.18
C THR A 192 5.46 -1.21 21.39
N VAL A 193 5.51 -0.85 20.10
CA VAL A 193 4.39 -0.97 19.16
C VAL A 193 3.87 -2.41 19.18
N GLY A 194 2.54 -2.56 19.16
CA GLY A 194 1.88 -3.85 19.30
C GLY A 194 1.60 -4.26 20.76
N THR A 195 2.04 -3.47 21.76
CA THR A 195 1.65 -3.71 23.15
C THR A 195 0.13 -3.66 23.28
N GLN A 196 -0.43 -4.68 23.96
CA GLN A 196 -1.86 -4.80 24.15
C GLN A 196 -2.27 -4.36 25.56
N THR A 197 -3.42 -3.69 25.61
CA THR A 197 -4.08 -3.27 26.85
C THR A 197 -5.49 -3.82 26.89
N THR A 198 -5.83 -4.56 27.93
CA THR A 198 -7.17 -5.11 28.13
C THR A 198 -8.04 -4.12 28.90
N ASP A 199 -9.24 -3.87 28.40
CA ASP A 199 -10.23 -2.96 28.95
C ASP A 199 -11.61 -3.65 28.94
N GLY A 200 -11.97 -4.27 30.04
CA GLY A 200 -13.11 -5.20 30.09
C GLY A 200 -12.87 -6.42 29.19
N THR A 201 -13.65 -6.55 28.12
CA THR A 201 -13.46 -7.58 27.08
C THR A 201 -12.85 -7.00 25.78
N VAL A 202 -12.64 -5.69 25.73
CA VAL A 202 -11.96 -5.02 24.60
C VAL A 202 -10.45 -5.18 24.75
N VAL A 203 -9.76 -5.37 23.62
CA VAL A 203 -8.30 -5.29 23.58
C VAL A 203 -7.90 -4.15 22.67
N TRP A 204 -7.13 -3.23 23.23
CA TRP A 204 -6.48 -2.15 22.53
C TRP A 204 -5.05 -2.52 22.19
N THR A 205 -4.60 -2.14 21.01
CA THR A 205 -3.22 -2.37 20.57
C THR A 205 -2.55 -1.05 20.27
N LEU A 206 -1.37 -0.85 20.83
CA LEU A 206 -0.55 0.34 20.63
C LEU A 206 -0.05 0.41 19.19
N MET A 207 -0.37 1.50 18.50
CA MET A 207 0.03 1.77 17.13
C MET A 207 1.33 2.57 17.07
N ASP A 208 2.03 2.47 15.92
CA ASP A 208 3.25 3.25 15.70
C ASP A 208 2.94 4.75 15.54
N PRO A 209 3.43 5.64 16.40
CA PRO A 209 3.26 7.07 16.25
C PRO A 209 3.94 7.62 14.98
N ASN A 210 4.97 6.93 14.45
CA ASN A 210 5.63 7.26 13.18
C ASN A 210 4.98 6.54 11.98
N GLY A 211 3.87 5.85 12.21
CA GLY A 211 3.07 5.22 11.17
C GLY A 211 2.24 6.22 10.39
N VAL A 212 1.43 5.70 9.48
CA VAL A 212 0.47 6.47 8.70
C VAL A 212 -0.95 6.00 9.00
N SER A 213 -1.90 6.92 8.90
CA SER A 213 -3.34 6.65 8.87
C SER A 213 -3.88 6.81 7.46
N ILE A 214 -4.87 6.00 7.12
CA ILE A 214 -5.68 6.21 5.93
C ILE A 214 -6.84 7.13 6.30
N ARG A 215 -6.95 8.26 5.60
CA ARG A 215 -7.99 9.27 5.80
C ARG A 215 -9.03 9.18 4.71
N LEU A 216 -10.29 9.20 5.13
CA LEU A 216 -11.45 9.22 4.23
C LEU A 216 -11.97 10.65 4.07
N ASN A 217 -12.55 10.97 2.91
CA ASN A 217 -13.24 12.25 2.69
C ASN A 217 -14.66 12.28 3.26
N ALA A 218 -15.21 11.14 3.66
CA ALA A 218 -16.54 11.02 4.23
C ALA A 218 -16.52 10.26 5.56
N LEU A 219 -17.39 10.66 6.48
CA LEU A 219 -17.64 9.96 7.73
C LEU A 219 -18.78 8.95 7.55
N ALA A 220 -18.60 7.74 8.04
CA ALA A 220 -19.72 6.86 8.27
C ALA A 220 -20.58 7.40 9.42
N THR A 221 -21.89 7.21 9.35
CA THR A 221 -22.82 7.51 10.44
C THR A 221 -23.38 6.21 11.02
N ASN A 222 -24.09 6.28 12.15
CA ASN A 222 -24.74 5.10 12.73
C ASN A 222 -25.78 4.47 11.79
N GLU A 223 -26.32 5.24 10.87
CA GLU A 223 -27.29 4.81 9.86
C GLU A 223 -26.62 4.42 8.54
N SER A 224 -25.29 4.65 8.43
CA SER A 224 -24.53 4.37 7.23
C SER A 224 -24.25 2.90 7.11
N GLN A 225 -24.11 2.46 5.88
CA GLN A 225 -23.54 1.15 5.56
C GLN A 225 -22.11 1.05 6.06
N VAL A 226 -21.70 -0.15 6.49
CA VAL A 226 -20.30 -0.42 6.81
C VAL A 226 -19.59 -0.86 5.54
N PHE A 227 -18.49 -0.19 5.24
CA PHE A 227 -17.65 -0.52 4.11
C PHE A 227 -16.35 -1.15 4.57
N GLN A 228 -15.99 -2.24 3.91
CA GLN A 228 -14.65 -2.79 3.97
C GLN A 228 -13.78 -2.05 2.97
N ILE A 229 -12.66 -1.54 3.41
CA ILE A 229 -11.70 -0.81 2.57
C ILE A 229 -10.38 -1.56 2.54
N THR A 230 -9.89 -1.80 1.33
CA THR A 230 -8.61 -2.48 1.09
C THR A 230 -7.75 -1.58 0.20
N PRO A 231 -6.91 -0.71 0.78
CA PRO A 231 -5.99 0.11 0.02
C PRO A 231 -4.75 -0.68 -0.41
N ILE A 232 -4.16 -0.26 -1.52
CA ILE A 232 -2.86 -0.73 -2.01
C ILE A 232 -1.93 0.47 -2.12
N TYR A 233 -0.68 0.29 -1.73
CA TYR A 233 0.31 1.35 -1.79
C TYR A 233 1.61 0.90 -2.47
N GLN A 234 2.33 1.86 -3.03
CA GLN A 234 3.69 1.72 -3.50
C GLN A 234 4.66 2.12 -2.38
N GLN A 235 5.70 1.33 -2.16
CA GLN A 235 6.74 1.68 -1.19
C GLN A 235 7.66 2.77 -1.73
N LYS A 236 8.15 3.59 -0.81
CA LYS A 236 9.32 4.46 -1.08
C LYS A 236 10.56 3.62 -1.30
N PRO A 237 11.52 4.12 -2.09
CA PRO A 237 12.82 3.48 -2.19
C PRO A 237 13.50 3.45 -0.79
N PRO A 238 13.87 2.27 -0.30
CA PRO A 238 14.63 2.18 0.95
C PRO A 238 16.02 2.79 0.77
N VAL A 239 16.53 3.36 1.85
CA VAL A 239 17.90 3.93 1.85
C VAL A 239 18.90 2.82 2.10
N ILE A 240 19.86 2.68 1.18
CA ILE A 240 20.99 1.77 1.30
C ILE A 240 22.08 2.47 2.09
N SER A 241 22.43 1.94 3.27
CA SER A 241 23.42 2.50 4.18
C SER A 241 24.66 1.63 4.34
N THR A 242 24.63 0.38 3.90
CA THR A 242 25.74 -0.59 3.98
C THR A 242 25.97 -1.29 2.67
N LEU A 243 27.22 -1.77 2.44
CA LEU A 243 27.57 -2.49 1.23
C LEU A 243 26.93 -3.88 1.13
N SER A 244 26.57 -4.48 2.25
CA SER A 244 25.92 -5.80 2.32
C SER A 244 24.41 -5.75 2.16
N GLN A 245 23.81 -4.57 2.22
CA GLN A 245 22.38 -4.40 2.05
C GLN A 245 21.98 -4.71 0.61
N THR A 246 20.87 -5.43 0.45
CA THR A 246 20.34 -5.83 -0.85
C THR A 246 19.47 -4.73 -1.49
N PHE A 247 19.22 -4.86 -2.78
CA PHE A 247 18.31 -3.97 -3.52
C PHE A 247 16.82 -4.39 -3.40
N ALA A 248 16.44 -5.11 -2.33
CA ALA A 248 15.03 -5.32 -2.05
C ALA A 248 14.31 -3.96 -1.88
N PRO A 249 13.08 -3.79 -2.39
CA PRO A 249 12.17 -4.80 -2.91
C PRO A 249 12.30 -5.10 -4.43
N ILE A 250 13.30 -4.56 -5.13
CA ILE A 250 13.48 -4.83 -6.56
C ILE A 250 13.69 -6.35 -6.76
N PRO A 251 12.93 -7.00 -7.66
CA PRO A 251 13.11 -8.42 -7.94
C PRO A 251 14.45 -8.75 -8.61
N ASP A 252 14.93 -10.00 -8.45
CA ASP A 252 16.19 -10.45 -9.04
C ASP A 252 16.22 -10.40 -10.57
N ASP A 253 15.10 -10.63 -11.23
CA ASP A 253 14.96 -10.54 -12.69
C ASP A 253 15.18 -9.11 -13.23
N LEU A 254 14.97 -8.10 -12.41
CA LEU A 254 15.28 -6.69 -12.71
C LEU A 254 16.68 -6.26 -12.26
N GLY A 255 17.49 -7.18 -11.75
CA GLY A 255 18.87 -6.88 -11.31
C GLY A 255 19.77 -6.33 -12.41
N TYR A 256 19.45 -6.57 -13.69
CA TYR A 256 20.16 -5.98 -14.82
C TYR A 256 19.98 -4.46 -14.88
N LEU A 257 18.78 -3.94 -14.59
CA LEU A 257 18.52 -2.50 -14.53
C LEU A 257 19.34 -1.83 -13.42
N VAL A 258 19.48 -2.51 -12.29
CA VAL A 258 20.31 -2.02 -11.18
C VAL A 258 21.77 -1.92 -11.61
N LYS A 259 22.31 -2.97 -12.28
CA LYS A 259 23.68 -2.96 -12.80
C LYS A 259 23.92 -1.87 -13.84
N GLN A 260 23.03 -1.73 -14.82
CA GLN A 260 23.12 -0.70 -15.85
C GLN A 260 23.10 0.70 -15.24
N GLY A 261 22.16 0.99 -14.34
CA GLY A 261 22.07 2.27 -13.66
C GLY A 261 23.31 2.60 -12.85
N PHE A 262 23.82 1.63 -12.09
CA PHE A 262 25.04 1.82 -11.31
C PHE A 262 26.26 2.13 -12.20
N MET A 263 26.39 1.43 -13.32
CA MET A 263 27.46 1.70 -14.32
C MET A 263 27.31 3.06 -14.97
N ALA A 264 26.09 3.47 -15.32
CA ALA A 264 25.82 4.81 -15.84
C ALA A 264 26.25 5.90 -14.85
N TYR A 265 25.95 5.74 -13.54
CA TYR A 265 26.41 6.68 -12.52
C TYR A 265 27.93 6.67 -12.34
N CYS A 266 28.60 5.51 -12.47
CA CYS A 266 30.05 5.45 -12.48
C CYS A 266 30.62 6.26 -13.64
N SER A 267 30.06 6.14 -14.85
CA SER A 267 30.53 6.88 -16.03
C SER A 267 30.34 8.40 -15.89
N LYS A 268 29.36 8.88 -15.12
CA LYS A 268 29.09 10.30 -14.88
C LYS A 268 30.32 11.09 -14.42
N ILE A 269 31.20 10.45 -13.63
CA ILE A 269 32.38 11.11 -13.04
C ILE A 269 33.58 10.99 -14.01
N VAL A 270 33.71 9.86 -14.71
CA VAL A 270 34.90 9.56 -15.54
C VAL A 270 34.76 10.02 -16.96
N ASP A 271 33.60 9.78 -17.55
CA ASP A 271 33.30 10.01 -18.96
C ASP A 271 31.88 10.54 -19.14
N ARG A 272 31.79 11.87 -19.17
CA ARG A 272 30.49 12.54 -19.29
C ARG A 272 29.78 12.27 -20.62
N GLN A 273 30.55 12.01 -21.70
CA GLN A 273 29.97 11.68 -23.00
C GLN A 273 29.25 10.33 -22.90
N ARG A 274 29.91 9.34 -22.36
CA ARG A 274 29.37 8.01 -22.12
C ARG A 274 28.14 8.04 -21.20
N PHE A 275 28.17 8.83 -20.13
CA PHE A 275 26.99 9.05 -19.30
C PHE A 275 25.79 9.58 -20.07
N ASN A 276 26.01 10.56 -20.95
CA ASN A 276 24.94 11.15 -21.77
C ASN A 276 24.33 10.16 -22.78
N GLU A 277 25.05 9.10 -23.12
CA GLU A 277 24.58 8.01 -24.00
C GLU A 277 23.90 6.88 -23.19
N GLU A 278 24.52 6.43 -22.11
CA GLU A 278 24.06 5.28 -21.32
C GLU A 278 22.87 5.63 -20.42
N PHE A 279 22.82 6.81 -19.84
CA PHE A 279 21.77 7.17 -18.89
C PHE A 279 20.36 7.28 -19.51
N PRO A 280 20.18 7.93 -20.70
CA PRO A 280 18.88 7.91 -21.38
C PRO A 280 18.46 6.50 -21.82
N GLN A 281 19.41 5.68 -22.26
CA GLN A 281 19.13 4.30 -22.62
C GLN A 281 18.64 3.50 -21.42
N TRP A 282 19.29 3.63 -20.29
CA TRP A 282 18.84 3.00 -19.04
C TRP A 282 17.44 3.45 -18.61
N LEU A 283 17.11 4.72 -18.74
CA LEU A 283 15.75 5.21 -18.44
C LEU A 283 14.71 4.60 -19.40
N ALA A 284 15.06 4.42 -20.68
CA ALA A 284 14.19 3.75 -21.65
C ALA A 284 13.99 2.26 -21.27
N ASP A 285 15.06 1.57 -20.85
CA ASP A 285 15.01 0.18 -20.43
C ASP A 285 14.14 -0.01 -19.17
N ILE A 286 14.15 0.95 -18.23
CA ILE A 286 13.22 0.98 -17.09
C ILE A 286 11.78 1.05 -17.58
N GLN A 287 11.47 1.95 -18.52
CA GLN A 287 10.11 2.10 -19.05
C GLN A 287 9.66 0.85 -19.81
N GLU A 288 10.54 0.23 -20.58
CA GLU A 288 10.25 -1.02 -21.29
C GLU A 288 9.97 -2.16 -20.29
N ALA A 289 10.78 -2.28 -19.24
CA ALA A 289 10.57 -3.28 -18.18
C ALA A 289 9.24 -3.09 -17.47
N MET A 290 8.82 -1.84 -17.22
CA MET A 290 7.51 -1.55 -16.64
C MET A 290 6.37 -2.02 -17.54
N ILE A 291 6.42 -1.69 -18.83
CA ILE A 291 5.42 -2.13 -19.82
C ILE A 291 5.40 -3.67 -19.91
N GLY A 292 6.58 -4.29 -19.85
CA GLY A 292 6.72 -5.74 -19.84
C GLY A 292 6.09 -6.38 -18.61
N SER A 293 6.19 -5.76 -17.44
CA SER A 293 5.61 -6.25 -16.19
C SER A 293 4.09 -6.11 -16.15
N ASP A 294 3.53 -5.16 -16.91
CA ASP A 294 2.09 -4.96 -17.02
C ASP A 294 1.39 -5.91 -17.99
N ARG A 295 2.16 -6.60 -18.81
CA ARG A 295 1.62 -7.69 -19.61
C ARG A 295 1.32 -8.85 -18.69
N GLU A 296 0.10 -8.91 -18.18
CA GLU A 296 -0.43 -10.15 -17.63
C GLU A 296 -0.26 -11.24 -18.70
N PRO A 297 0.24 -12.43 -18.34
CA PRO A 297 0.06 -13.56 -19.22
C PRO A 297 -1.43 -13.59 -19.49
N GLN A 298 -1.85 -13.38 -20.75
CA GLN A 298 -3.23 -13.63 -21.13
C GLN A 298 -3.48 -15.06 -20.70
N GLU A 299 -4.17 -15.26 -19.58
CA GLU A 299 -4.80 -16.54 -19.33
C GLU A 299 -5.75 -16.74 -20.49
N TYR A 300 -5.26 -17.40 -21.52
CA TYR A 300 -6.13 -18.09 -22.42
C TYR A 300 -6.86 -19.11 -21.55
N SER A 301 -8.01 -18.75 -21.01
CA SER A 301 -8.97 -19.73 -20.55
C SER A 301 -9.33 -20.52 -21.80
N VAL A 302 -8.57 -21.57 -22.05
CA VAL A 302 -8.94 -22.60 -23.00
C VAL A 302 -10.15 -23.28 -22.36
N TYR A 303 -11.34 -22.72 -22.61
CA TYR A 303 -12.56 -23.46 -22.39
C TYR A 303 -12.42 -24.68 -23.29
N PRO A 304 -12.38 -25.91 -22.76
CA PRO A 304 -12.35 -27.08 -23.60
C PRO A 304 -13.54 -27.00 -24.54
N ALA A 305 -13.30 -27.19 -25.83
CA ALA A 305 -14.33 -27.11 -26.89
C ALA A 305 -15.56 -28.01 -26.62
N GLU A 306 -15.44 -28.96 -25.73
CA GLU A 306 -16.50 -29.85 -25.26
C GLU A 306 -17.58 -29.12 -24.42
N SER A 307 -17.33 -27.93 -23.88
CA SER A 307 -18.38 -27.16 -23.19
C SER A 307 -19.34 -26.44 -24.13
N LEU A 308 -19.07 -26.44 -25.44
CA LEU A 308 -19.94 -25.86 -26.47
C LEU A 308 -20.93 -26.85 -27.08
N GLN A 309 -20.88 -28.12 -26.71
CA GLN A 309 -21.97 -29.07 -27.01
C GLN A 309 -23.03 -29.03 -25.91
N GLY A 310 -23.61 -27.85 -25.72
CA GLY A 310 -24.81 -27.68 -24.90
C GLY A 310 -26.00 -28.33 -25.56
N ASN A 311 -26.44 -29.38 -24.93
CA ASN A 311 -27.74 -29.97 -25.11
C ASN A 311 -28.81 -28.87 -25.18
N GLY A 312 -29.60 -28.85 -26.29
CA GLY A 312 -30.68 -27.90 -26.47
C GLY A 312 -31.71 -28.01 -25.34
N SER A 313 -31.69 -27.07 -24.43
CA SER A 313 -32.84 -26.77 -23.61
C SER A 313 -33.15 -25.28 -23.75
N THR A 314 -34.32 -25.03 -24.24
CA THR A 314 -35.00 -23.75 -24.40
C THR A 314 -34.80 -22.83 -23.21
N GLN A 315 -34.01 -21.75 -23.38
CA GLN A 315 -34.03 -20.60 -22.48
C GLN A 315 -35.07 -19.59 -22.95
N PRO A 316 -35.98 -19.16 -22.08
CA PRO A 316 -36.81 -17.98 -22.34
C PRO A 316 -36.04 -16.75 -21.77
N GLY A 317 -35.77 -15.77 -22.62
CA GLY A 317 -35.26 -14.46 -22.20
C GLY A 317 -33.96 -14.06 -22.89
N GLY A 318 -34.01 -13.81 -24.19
CA GLY A 318 -32.89 -13.27 -24.94
C GLY A 318 -32.68 -11.78 -24.65
N TYR A 319 -31.47 -11.42 -24.20
CA TYR A 319 -30.95 -10.09 -24.43
C TYR A 319 -30.17 -10.10 -25.74
N SER A 320 -30.78 -9.50 -26.80
CA SER A 320 -30.07 -9.25 -28.04
C SER A 320 -29.09 -8.10 -27.88
N TYR A 321 -27.80 -8.37 -28.00
CA TYR A 321 -26.80 -7.33 -28.23
C TYR A 321 -26.99 -6.76 -29.65
N PRO A 322 -26.96 -5.43 -29.85
CA PRO A 322 -27.00 -4.85 -31.19
C PRO A 322 -25.72 -5.24 -31.94
N GLY A 323 -25.92 -5.87 -33.09
CA GLY A 323 -24.86 -6.35 -33.95
C GLY A 323 -23.97 -5.22 -34.46
N TRP A 324 -22.66 -5.48 -34.43
CA TRP A 324 -21.69 -4.75 -35.24
C TRP A 324 -21.98 -4.99 -36.72
N GLN A 325 -22.44 -3.97 -37.42
CA GLN A 325 -22.48 -3.99 -38.86
C GLN A 325 -21.07 -3.80 -39.40
N GLY A 326 -20.55 -4.80 -40.08
CA GLY A 326 -19.30 -4.75 -40.79
C GLY A 326 -19.34 -3.70 -41.90
N TRP A 327 -18.24 -2.95 -42.01
CA TRP A 327 -17.93 -2.13 -43.16
C TRP A 327 -17.42 -3.07 -44.25
N SER A 328 -18.19 -3.20 -45.33
CA SER A 328 -17.73 -3.79 -46.58
C SER A 328 -17.39 -2.66 -47.56
N SER A 329 -16.14 -2.72 -48.04
CA SER A 329 -15.52 -2.09 -49.23
C SER A 329 -15.69 -0.60 -49.43
#